data_72212507cabd26f94cde9d0450c198f5
#
_entry.id   72212507cabd26f94cde9d0450c198f5
#
_cell.length_a   1.000
_cell.length_b   1.000
_cell.length_c   1.000
_cell.angle_alpha   90.00
_cell.angle_beta   90.00
_cell.angle_gamma   90.00
#
_symmetry.space_group_name_H-M   'P 1'
#
loop_
_entity.id
_entity.type
_entity.pdbx_description
1 polymer ?
#
loop_
_entity_poly.entity_id
_entity_poly.type
_entity_poly.pdbx_seq_one_letter_code
_entity_poly.pdbx_strand_id
1 'polypeptide(L)'
;GKKFSADVERELAFLDMPSVKFIVNDSVGELYENGIDNIEFLLSANAGEEPKPLSKIASGGELSRIMLAIKCVLSELDDIDTLIFDEIDSGVSGRAALKIAAKMKELSKTHQVICVTHLAQIAAFADEHKLISKEEKDGRTYTCIASLDYNGRKYELARIMGGLTVTQSILNSAEELLSSAEIDD
;
A
#
# COMPACT_ATOMS: atom_id res chain seq x y z
N GLY A 1 -19.73 13.24 -6.19
CA GLY A 1 -18.41 13.69 -6.66
C GLY A 1 -17.67 14.47 -5.59
N LYS A 2 -18.11 15.70 -5.18
CA LYS A 2 -17.32 16.63 -4.32
C LYS A 2 -16.92 16.06 -2.93
N LYS A 3 -17.85 15.39 -2.23
CA LYS A 3 -17.54 14.79 -0.91
C LYS A 3 -16.48 13.68 -1.08
N PHE A 4 -16.66 12.80 -2.05
CA PHE A 4 -15.73 11.72 -2.34
C PHE A 4 -14.33 12.24 -2.67
N SER A 5 -14.22 13.27 -3.54
CA SER A 5 -12.93 13.89 -3.85
C SER A 5 -12.22 14.43 -2.60
N ALA A 6 -12.97 15.15 -1.73
CA ALA A 6 -12.41 15.69 -0.49
C ALA A 6 -11.95 14.59 0.49
N ASP A 7 -12.70 13.49 0.58
CA ASP A 7 -12.34 12.35 1.43
C ASP A 7 -11.08 11.65 0.92
N VAL A 8 -10.97 11.41 -0.39
CA VAL A 8 -9.76 10.84 -1.03
C VAL A 8 -8.55 11.77 -0.86
N GLU A 9 -8.71 13.09 -1.07
CA GLU A 9 -7.61 14.07 -0.86
C GLU A 9 -7.11 14.06 0.60
N ARG A 10 -8.00 13.88 1.58
CA ARG A 10 -7.61 13.74 2.99
C ARG A 10 -6.78 12.49 3.25
N GLU A 11 -7.16 11.35 2.69
CA GLU A 11 -6.38 10.12 2.78
C GLU A 11 -5.03 10.26 2.08
N LEU A 12 -4.97 10.88 0.90
CA LEU A 12 -3.72 11.16 0.19
C LEU A 12 -2.78 12.07 1.00
N ALA A 13 -3.32 13.10 1.64
CA ALA A 13 -2.53 13.97 2.53
C ALA A 13 -1.95 13.20 3.73
N PHE A 14 -2.70 12.26 4.31
CA PHE A 14 -2.21 11.37 5.36
C PHE A 14 -1.06 10.49 4.82
N LEU A 15 -1.14 10.00 3.59
CA LEU A 15 -0.12 9.17 2.92
C LEU A 15 1.09 9.97 2.38
N ASP A 16 1.33 11.17 2.90
CA ASP A 16 2.41 12.09 2.50
C ASP A 16 2.32 12.57 1.03
N MET A 17 1.09 12.68 0.50
CA MET A 17 0.78 13.21 -0.83
C MET A 17 -0.13 14.46 -0.76
N PRO A 18 0.22 15.51 0.03
CA PRO A 18 -0.70 16.63 0.30
C PRO A 18 -0.94 17.55 -0.89
N SER A 19 -0.06 17.51 -1.89
CA SER A 19 -0.16 18.36 -3.09
C SER A 19 -1.10 17.79 -4.14
N VAL A 20 -1.47 16.52 -4.01
CA VAL A 20 -2.29 15.81 -4.99
C VAL A 20 -3.73 16.32 -4.93
N LYS A 21 -4.29 16.63 -6.11
CA LYS A 21 -5.70 16.96 -6.28
C LYS A 21 -6.41 15.81 -6.97
N PHE A 22 -7.52 15.38 -6.38
CA PHE A 22 -8.35 14.31 -6.91
C PHE A 22 -9.71 14.86 -7.37
N ILE A 23 -10.04 14.64 -8.63
CA ILE A 23 -11.25 15.18 -9.25
C ILE A 23 -12.09 14.04 -9.81
N VAL A 24 -13.36 14.03 -9.46
CA VAL A 24 -14.37 13.21 -10.15
C VAL A 24 -14.95 14.06 -11.27
N ASN A 25 -14.54 13.75 -12.50
CA ASN A 25 -15.07 14.36 -13.69
C ASN A 25 -16.34 13.62 -14.11
N ASP A 26 -17.43 14.36 -14.18
CA ASP A 26 -18.76 13.86 -14.53
C ASP A 26 -19.19 14.54 -15.82
N SER A 27 -19.40 13.76 -16.86
CA SER A 27 -19.82 14.25 -18.18
C SER A 27 -20.95 13.38 -18.74
N VAL A 28 -21.86 14.03 -19.46
CA VAL A 28 -22.95 13.31 -20.13
C VAL A 28 -22.43 12.76 -21.46
N GLY A 29 -22.52 11.45 -21.62
CA GLY A 29 -22.14 10.73 -22.82
C GLY A 29 -23.34 10.23 -23.64
N GLU A 30 -23.09 9.24 -24.49
CA GLU A 30 -24.16 8.51 -25.20
C GLU A 30 -24.88 7.57 -24.21
N LEU A 31 -26.14 7.22 -24.55
CA LEU A 31 -26.92 6.30 -23.73
C LEU A 31 -26.42 4.86 -23.91
N TYR A 32 -25.94 4.26 -22.82
CA TYR A 32 -25.53 2.87 -22.72
C TYR A 32 -26.42 2.10 -21.73
N GLU A 33 -26.23 0.78 -21.63
CA GLU A 33 -26.98 -0.07 -20.69
C GLU A 33 -26.87 0.40 -19.23
N ASN A 34 -25.74 1.02 -18.85
CA ASN A 34 -25.46 1.53 -17.50
C ASN A 34 -25.83 3.01 -17.28
N GLY A 35 -26.47 3.66 -18.25
CA GLY A 35 -26.89 5.07 -18.16
C GLY A 35 -26.16 6.00 -19.15
N ILE A 36 -26.22 7.29 -18.86
CA ILE A 36 -25.64 8.36 -19.72
C ILE A 36 -24.45 9.04 -19.10
N ASP A 37 -24.19 8.80 -17.79
CA ASP A 37 -23.10 9.46 -17.07
C ASP A 37 -21.76 8.78 -17.38
N ASN A 38 -20.78 9.57 -17.81
CA ASN A 38 -19.42 9.13 -18.00
C ASN A 38 -18.57 9.72 -16.86
N ILE A 39 -18.18 8.86 -15.91
CA ILE A 39 -17.41 9.25 -14.74
C ILE A 39 -15.95 8.88 -14.94
N GLU A 40 -15.06 9.84 -14.83
CA GLU A 40 -13.63 9.67 -14.94
C GLU A 40 -12.92 10.25 -13.71
N PHE A 41 -11.97 9.52 -13.15
CA PHE A 41 -11.11 10.02 -12.08
C PHE A 41 -9.89 10.70 -12.69
N LEU A 42 -9.73 11.98 -12.37
CA LEU A 42 -8.58 12.77 -12.76
C LEU A 42 -7.74 13.11 -11.55
N LEU A 43 -6.45 13.23 -11.77
CA LEU A 43 -5.49 13.53 -10.73
C LEU A 43 -4.47 14.56 -11.23
N SER A 44 -4.15 15.52 -10.35
CA SER A 44 -3.02 16.43 -10.51
C SER A 44 -2.01 16.14 -9.42
N ALA A 45 -0.80 15.75 -9.79
CA ALA A 45 0.24 15.38 -8.82
C ALA A 45 0.83 16.58 -8.09
N ASN A 46 0.90 17.73 -8.77
CA ASN A 46 1.47 18.96 -8.24
C ASN A 46 0.54 20.15 -8.41
N ALA A 47 0.65 21.14 -7.53
CA ALA A 47 -0.11 22.37 -7.63
C ALA A 47 0.20 23.09 -8.96
N GLY A 48 -0.86 23.37 -9.73
CA GLY A 48 -0.76 24.06 -11.02
C GLY A 48 -0.56 23.14 -12.24
N GLU A 49 -0.44 21.84 -12.06
CA GLU A 49 -0.50 20.88 -13.16
C GLU A 49 -1.93 20.62 -13.60
N GLU A 50 -2.13 20.40 -14.90
CA GLU A 50 -3.43 19.99 -15.42
C GLU A 50 -3.79 18.58 -14.94
N PRO A 51 -5.03 18.37 -14.44
CA PRO A 51 -5.50 17.06 -14.05
C PRO A 51 -5.48 16.07 -15.23
N LYS A 52 -4.96 14.86 -14.98
CA LYS A 52 -4.86 13.78 -15.97
C LYS A 52 -5.61 12.55 -15.48
N PRO A 53 -6.16 11.72 -16.38
CA PRO A 53 -6.73 10.43 -16.03
C PRO A 53 -5.78 9.56 -15.21
N LEU A 54 -6.30 8.81 -14.24
CA LEU A 54 -5.50 7.86 -13.42
C LEU A 54 -4.68 6.90 -14.28
N SER A 55 -5.22 6.49 -15.44
CA SER A 55 -4.54 5.60 -16.41
C SER A 55 -3.27 6.19 -17.03
N LYS A 56 -3.03 7.51 -16.87
CA LYS A 56 -1.85 8.21 -17.38
C LYS A 56 -0.80 8.52 -16.30
N ILE A 57 -0.99 8.02 -15.08
CA ILE A 57 -0.01 8.17 -14.00
C ILE A 57 1.16 7.22 -14.27
N ALA A 58 2.36 7.79 -14.31
CA ALA A 58 3.57 7.07 -14.75
C ALA A 58 4.25 6.24 -13.65
N SER A 59 3.97 6.53 -12.36
CA SER A 59 4.62 5.85 -11.22
C SER A 59 3.73 4.78 -10.60
N GLY A 60 4.17 3.53 -10.62
CA GLY A 60 3.46 2.40 -10.01
C GLY A 60 3.23 2.62 -8.51
N GLY A 61 4.24 3.07 -7.78
CA GLY A 61 4.12 3.35 -6.34
C GLY A 61 3.15 4.49 -6.01
N GLU A 62 3.11 5.57 -6.82
CA GLU A 62 2.11 6.63 -6.64
C GLU A 62 0.70 6.11 -6.90
N LEU A 63 0.52 5.37 -7.98
CA LEU A 63 -0.77 4.78 -8.32
C LEU A 63 -1.27 3.82 -7.23
N SER A 64 -0.40 2.97 -6.69
CA SER A 64 -0.73 2.05 -5.59
C SER A 64 -1.18 2.80 -4.33
N ARG A 65 -0.53 3.91 -3.96
CA ARG A 65 -0.95 4.75 -2.82
C ARG A 65 -2.27 5.48 -3.08
N ILE A 66 -2.49 5.95 -4.31
CA ILE A 66 -3.78 6.56 -4.71
C ILE A 66 -4.90 5.52 -4.61
N MET A 67 -4.66 4.30 -5.09
CA MET A 67 -5.63 3.21 -4.99
C MET A 67 -5.88 2.83 -3.53
N LEU A 68 -4.85 2.82 -2.66
CA LEU A 68 -5.03 2.64 -1.22
C LEU A 68 -5.96 3.72 -0.64
N ALA A 69 -5.73 5.00 -0.94
CA ALA A 69 -6.58 6.11 -0.47
C ALA A 69 -8.04 5.96 -0.94
N ILE A 70 -8.25 5.62 -2.20
CA ILE A 70 -9.59 5.37 -2.76
C ILE A 70 -10.26 4.19 -2.04
N LYS A 71 -9.54 3.09 -1.82
CA LYS A 71 -10.06 1.90 -1.13
C LYS A 71 -10.39 2.17 0.34
N CYS A 72 -9.61 2.98 1.04
CA CYS A 72 -9.94 3.41 2.40
C CYS A 72 -11.29 4.17 2.45
N VAL A 73 -11.57 5.03 1.46
CA VAL A 73 -12.82 5.79 1.40
C VAL A 73 -14.01 4.91 0.99
N LEU A 74 -13.77 3.86 0.20
CA LEU A 74 -14.82 2.96 -0.31
C LEU A 74 -14.99 1.67 0.51
N SER A 75 -14.20 1.45 1.56
CA SER A 75 -14.12 0.18 2.30
C SER A 75 -15.46 -0.38 2.79
N GLU A 76 -16.42 0.48 3.11
CA GLU A 76 -17.77 0.06 3.54
C GLU A 76 -18.75 -0.16 2.37
N LEU A 77 -18.38 0.24 1.15
CA LEU A 77 -19.25 0.25 -0.03
C LEU A 77 -18.79 -0.73 -1.12
N ASP A 78 -17.63 -1.35 -0.94
CA ASP A 78 -16.97 -2.18 -1.93
C ASP A 78 -17.17 -3.66 -1.60
N ASP A 79 -17.76 -4.42 -2.51
CA ASP A 79 -17.96 -5.87 -2.39
C ASP A 79 -16.70 -6.69 -2.75
N ILE A 80 -15.51 -6.08 -2.69
CA ILE A 80 -14.24 -6.74 -3.01
C ILE A 80 -13.59 -7.25 -1.73
N ASP A 81 -13.56 -8.55 -1.52
CA ASP A 81 -13.03 -9.19 -0.32
C ASP A 81 -11.50 -9.14 -0.20
N THR A 82 -10.77 -9.11 -1.32
CA THR A 82 -9.29 -9.20 -1.34
C THR A 82 -8.65 -8.06 -2.11
N LEU A 83 -7.71 -7.37 -1.49
CA LEU A 83 -6.92 -6.29 -2.07
C LEU A 83 -5.45 -6.69 -2.15
N ILE A 84 -4.83 -6.51 -3.31
CA ILE A 84 -3.42 -6.82 -3.53
C ILE A 84 -2.69 -5.52 -3.88
N PHE A 85 -1.69 -5.16 -3.05
CA PHE A 85 -0.83 -4.00 -3.26
C PHE A 85 0.59 -4.45 -3.61
N ASP A 86 1.04 -4.05 -4.79
CA ASP A 86 2.40 -4.22 -5.25
C ASP A 86 3.06 -2.85 -5.46
N GLU A 87 4.37 -2.74 -5.22
CA GLU A 87 5.17 -1.52 -5.36
C GLU A 87 4.69 -0.31 -4.52
N ILE A 88 3.81 -0.50 -3.53
CA ILE A 88 3.23 0.60 -2.73
C ILE A 88 4.29 1.41 -1.96
N ASP A 89 5.41 0.78 -1.65
CA ASP A 89 6.56 1.32 -0.94
C ASP A 89 7.64 1.91 -1.85
N SER A 90 7.43 1.93 -3.18
CA SER A 90 8.37 2.53 -4.13
C SER A 90 8.51 4.03 -3.91
N GLY A 91 9.74 4.50 -3.69
CA GLY A 91 10.05 5.91 -3.44
C GLY A 91 9.59 6.45 -2.09
N VAL A 92 9.28 5.58 -1.13
CA VAL A 92 8.75 5.94 0.20
C VAL A 92 9.85 5.94 1.26
N SER A 93 9.84 6.91 2.16
CA SER A 93 10.71 6.96 3.34
C SER A 93 10.10 6.23 4.55
N GLY A 94 10.91 5.89 5.56
CA GLY A 94 10.48 5.12 6.72
C GLY A 94 9.23 5.65 7.43
N ARG A 95 9.07 6.99 7.59
CA ARG A 95 7.90 7.59 8.22
C ARG A 95 6.64 7.46 7.36
N ALA A 96 6.75 7.65 6.06
CA ALA A 96 5.63 7.46 5.13
C ALA A 96 5.23 5.98 5.06
N ALA A 97 6.20 5.06 5.14
CA ALA A 97 5.94 3.62 5.20
C ALA A 97 5.08 3.22 6.41
N LEU A 98 5.31 3.81 7.59
CA LEU A 98 4.47 3.58 8.77
C LEU A 98 3.01 4.03 8.55
N LYS A 99 2.81 5.17 7.89
CA LYS A 99 1.45 5.65 7.56
C LYS A 99 0.72 4.73 6.58
N ILE A 100 1.45 4.22 5.58
CA ILE A 100 0.92 3.23 4.63
C ILE A 100 0.55 1.94 5.38
N ALA A 101 1.43 1.46 6.25
CA ALA A 101 1.20 0.26 7.05
C ALA A 101 -0.04 0.40 7.94
N ALA A 102 -0.21 1.54 8.64
CA ALA A 102 -1.37 1.81 9.47
C ALA A 102 -2.68 1.80 8.65
N LYS A 103 -2.68 2.40 7.44
CA LYS A 103 -3.86 2.37 6.56
C LYS A 103 -4.17 0.98 6.00
N MET A 104 -3.16 0.17 5.68
CA MET A 104 -3.38 -1.22 5.28
C MET A 104 -3.92 -2.06 6.44
N LYS A 105 -3.43 -1.82 7.67
CA LYS A 105 -3.94 -2.48 8.89
C LYS A 105 -5.41 -2.09 9.16
N GLU A 106 -5.79 -0.83 8.95
CA GLU A 106 -7.17 -0.38 9.03
C GLU A 106 -8.07 -1.11 8.02
N LEU A 107 -7.63 -1.20 6.75
CA LEU A 107 -8.34 -1.95 5.70
C LEU A 107 -8.43 -3.45 6.00
N SER A 108 -7.42 -4.04 6.64
CA SER A 108 -7.41 -5.48 6.93
C SER A 108 -8.48 -5.91 7.94
N LYS A 109 -9.13 -4.97 8.62
CA LYS A 109 -10.27 -5.26 9.52
C LYS A 109 -11.53 -5.70 8.75
N THR A 110 -11.64 -5.32 7.50
CA THR A 110 -12.81 -5.61 6.64
C THR A 110 -12.47 -6.37 5.36
N HIS A 111 -11.19 -6.39 4.95
CA HIS A 111 -10.72 -7.00 3.71
C HIS A 111 -9.52 -7.92 3.97
N GLN A 112 -9.30 -8.91 3.13
CA GLN A 112 -8.01 -9.55 3.05
C GLN A 112 -7.04 -8.62 2.29
N VAL A 113 -5.98 -8.17 2.95
CA VAL A 113 -4.94 -7.32 2.33
C VAL A 113 -3.68 -8.14 2.10
N ILE A 114 -3.24 -8.22 0.85
CA ILE A 114 -1.97 -8.82 0.46
C ILE A 114 -1.04 -7.72 -0.01
N CYS A 115 0.14 -7.59 0.58
CA CYS A 115 1.11 -6.58 0.21
C CYS A 115 2.47 -7.22 -0.11
N VAL A 116 3.06 -6.84 -1.25
CA VAL A 116 4.45 -7.12 -1.59
C VAL A 116 5.28 -5.91 -1.19
N THR A 117 6.23 -6.09 -0.28
CA THR A 117 7.03 -4.98 0.26
C THR A 117 8.48 -5.39 0.52
N HIS A 118 9.38 -4.43 0.41
CA HIS A 118 10.79 -4.54 0.82
C HIS A 118 11.11 -3.66 2.04
N LEU A 119 10.09 -3.03 2.66
CA LEU A 119 10.26 -2.17 3.83
C LEU A 119 9.83 -2.90 5.12
N ALA A 120 10.73 -2.96 6.09
CA ALA A 120 10.48 -3.55 7.41
C ALA A 120 9.29 -2.90 8.13
N GLN A 121 9.09 -1.58 7.95
CA GLN A 121 8.00 -0.82 8.54
C GLN A 121 6.62 -1.32 8.09
N ILE A 122 6.49 -1.73 6.83
CA ILE A 122 5.23 -2.28 6.31
C ILE A 122 5.08 -3.73 6.74
N ALA A 123 6.13 -4.54 6.58
CA ALA A 123 6.11 -5.95 6.92
C ALA A 123 5.83 -6.23 8.42
N ALA A 124 6.20 -5.29 9.32
CA ALA A 124 5.95 -5.42 10.75
C ALA A 124 4.44 -5.38 11.11
N PHE A 125 3.62 -4.64 10.36
CA PHE A 125 2.18 -4.50 10.63
C PHE A 125 1.34 -5.67 10.09
N ALA A 126 1.94 -6.61 9.36
CA ALA A 126 1.21 -7.76 8.82
C ALA A 126 0.82 -8.75 9.93
N ASP A 127 -0.39 -9.32 9.85
CA ASP A 127 -0.84 -10.42 10.70
C ASP A 127 -0.08 -11.70 10.37
N GLU A 128 0.13 -11.95 9.06
CA GLU A 128 0.94 -13.04 8.55
C GLU A 128 2.07 -12.52 7.67
N HIS A 129 3.28 -13.03 7.89
CA HIS A 129 4.45 -12.69 7.08
C HIS A 129 4.90 -13.91 6.26
N LYS A 130 4.88 -13.77 4.95
CA LYS A 130 5.35 -14.79 4.01
C LYS A 130 6.71 -14.36 3.43
N LEU A 131 7.74 -15.18 3.66
CA LEU A 131 9.06 -14.98 3.05
C LEU A 131 9.09 -15.64 1.68
N ILE A 132 9.45 -14.86 0.67
CA ILE A 132 9.70 -15.36 -0.69
C ILE A 132 11.21 -15.52 -0.87
N SER A 133 11.65 -16.73 -1.23
CA SER A 133 13.04 -17.05 -1.53
C SER A 133 13.18 -17.77 -2.86
N LYS A 134 14.38 -17.72 -3.44
CA LYS A 134 14.73 -18.50 -4.62
C LYS A 134 15.75 -19.58 -4.23
N GLU A 135 15.46 -20.81 -4.61
CA GLU A 135 16.33 -21.95 -4.38
C GLU A 135 16.72 -22.58 -5.70
N GLU A 136 17.99 -22.89 -5.84
CA GLU A 136 18.48 -23.64 -7.01
C GLU A 136 18.53 -25.14 -6.68
N LYS A 137 17.84 -25.92 -7.51
CA LYS A 137 17.85 -27.38 -7.42
C LYS A 137 17.94 -27.97 -8.82
N ASP A 138 18.91 -28.88 -9.03
CA ASP A 138 19.14 -29.57 -10.31
C ASP A 138 19.29 -28.61 -11.52
N GLY A 139 19.98 -27.47 -11.31
CA GLY A 139 20.21 -26.44 -12.33
C GLY A 139 18.98 -25.63 -12.72
N ARG A 140 17.92 -25.69 -11.89
CA ARG A 140 16.70 -24.88 -12.05
C ARG A 140 16.44 -24.05 -10.81
N THR A 141 15.93 -22.84 -11.01
CA THR A 141 15.54 -21.96 -9.91
C THR A 141 14.05 -22.14 -9.58
N TYR A 142 13.76 -22.35 -8.32
CA TYR A 142 12.39 -22.45 -7.77
C TYR A 142 12.11 -21.29 -6.84
N THR A 143 10.89 -20.77 -6.90
CA THR A 143 10.41 -19.80 -5.92
C THR A 143 9.74 -20.55 -4.78
N CYS A 144 10.23 -20.34 -3.57
CA CYS A 144 9.69 -20.92 -2.34
C CYS A 144 8.99 -19.84 -1.52
N ILE A 145 7.87 -20.20 -0.88
CA ILE A 145 7.12 -19.32 0.03
C ILE A 145 7.05 -20.03 1.39
N ALA A 146 7.50 -19.34 2.44
CA ALA A 146 7.47 -19.85 3.82
C ALA A 146 6.73 -18.87 4.72
N SER A 147 5.85 -19.39 5.59
CA SER A 147 5.26 -18.60 6.68
C SER A 147 6.28 -18.43 7.79
N LEU A 148 6.42 -17.22 8.30
CA LEU A 148 7.33 -16.90 9.39
C LEU A 148 6.57 -16.87 10.72
N ASP A 149 7.13 -17.52 11.74
CA ASP A 149 6.73 -17.31 13.13
C ASP A 149 7.30 -15.98 13.67
N TYR A 150 7.01 -15.63 14.92
CA TYR A 150 7.48 -14.40 15.54
C TYR A 150 9.00 -14.22 15.43
N ASN A 151 9.77 -15.25 15.72
CA ASN A 151 11.23 -15.20 15.64
C ASN A 151 11.71 -15.05 14.19
N GLY A 152 11.10 -15.78 13.26
CA GLY A 152 11.37 -15.65 11.83
C GLY A 152 11.08 -14.25 11.32
N ARG A 153 9.95 -13.65 11.72
CA ARG A 153 9.61 -12.25 11.41
C ARG A 153 10.66 -11.27 11.93
N LYS A 154 11.05 -11.41 13.21
CA LYS A 154 12.08 -10.56 13.81
C LYS A 154 13.41 -10.63 13.05
N TYR A 155 13.85 -11.85 12.69
CA TYR A 155 15.08 -12.02 11.91
C TYR A 155 14.97 -11.45 10.50
N GLU A 156 13.84 -11.66 9.81
CA GLU A 156 13.64 -11.13 8.47
C GLU A 156 13.56 -9.60 8.45
N LEU A 157 12.84 -8.98 9.40
CA LEU A 157 12.83 -7.53 9.56
C LEU A 157 14.24 -6.99 9.83
N ALA A 158 15.00 -7.66 10.70
CA ALA A 158 16.40 -7.27 10.96
C ALA A 158 17.28 -7.41 9.70
N ARG A 159 17.06 -8.42 8.87
CA ARG A 159 17.74 -8.59 7.57
C ARG A 159 17.40 -7.46 6.61
N ILE A 160 16.13 -7.08 6.51
CA ILE A 160 15.67 -5.95 5.67
C ILE A 160 16.31 -4.63 6.14
N MET A 161 16.36 -4.39 7.46
CA MET A 161 16.91 -3.17 8.04
C MET A 161 18.44 -3.09 7.97
N GLY A 162 19.11 -4.21 8.23
CA GLY A 162 20.58 -4.29 8.38
C GLY A 162 21.33 -4.72 7.12
N GLY A 163 20.65 -5.21 6.10
CA GLY A 163 21.26 -5.74 4.89
C GLY A 163 22.11 -6.99 5.16
N LEU A 164 23.40 -6.94 4.82
CA LEU A 164 24.29 -8.12 4.88
C LEU A 164 24.65 -8.58 6.30
N THR A 165 24.54 -7.71 7.31
CA THR A 165 24.98 -8.03 8.67
C THR A 165 23.87 -7.74 9.68
N VAL A 166 23.36 -8.80 10.29
CA VAL A 166 22.37 -8.69 11.36
C VAL A 166 23.12 -8.64 12.71
N THR A 167 23.10 -7.46 13.35
CA THR A 167 23.68 -7.25 14.68
C THR A 167 22.61 -7.37 15.77
N GLN A 168 23.02 -7.53 17.02
CA GLN A 168 22.10 -7.54 18.17
C GLN A 168 21.29 -6.24 18.27
N SER A 169 21.89 -5.10 17.95
CA SER A 169 21.19 -3.82 17.93
C SER A 169 20.07 -3.78 16.90
N ILE A 170 20.33 -4.31 15.71
CA ILE A 170 19.30 -4.37 14.63
C ILE A 170 18.18 -5.35 15.01
N LEU A 171 18.50 -6.47 15.66
CA LEU A 171 17.50 -7.40 16.19
C LEU A 171 16.60 -6.74 17.23
N ASN A 172 17.17 -5.94 18.12
CA ASN A 172 16.39 -5.20 19.11
C ASN A 172 15.48 -4.17 18.45
N SER A 173 15.99 -3.45 17.44
CA SER A 173 15.17 -2.49 16.67
C SER A 173 14.03 -3.18 15.89
N ALA A 174 14.27 -4.37 15.36
CA ALA A 174 13.23 -5.16 14.69
C ALA A 174 12.15 -5.63 15.68
N GLU A 175 12.53 -6.01 16.90
CA GLU A 175 11.62 -6.37 17.97
C GLU A 175 10.78 -5.20 18.45
N GLU A 176 11.40 -4.01 18.62
CA GLU A 176 10.69 -2.77 18.94
C GLU A 176 9.67 -2.42 17.85
N LEU A 177 10.03 -2.60 16.58
CA LEU A 177 9.14 -2.33 15.46
C LEU A 177 7.92 -3.28 15.45
N LEU A 178 8.13 -4.59 15.70
CA LEU A 178 7.04 -5.56 15.85
C LEU A 178 6.12 -5.19 17.01
N SER A 179 6.70 -4.87 18.17
CA SER A 179 5.93 -4.52 19.36
C SER A 179 5.12 -3.24 19.17
N SER A 180 5.65 -2.25 18.44
CA SER A 180 4.91 -1.02 18.14
C SER A 180 3.73 -1.26 17.21
N ALA A 181 3.84 -2.20 16.28
CA ALA A 181 2.76 -2.55 15.36
C ALA A 181 1.59 -3.29 16.05
N GLU A 182 1.84 -3.96 17.18
CA GLU A 182 0.81 -4.65 17.98
C GLU A 182 0.01 -3.71 18.89
N ILE A 183 0.54 -2.52 19.21
CA ILE A 183 -0.11 -1.55 20.12
C ILE A 183 -1.18 -0.73 19.39
N ASP A 184 -1.09 -0.61 18.09
CA ASP A 184 -2.03 0.16 17.25
C ASP A 184 -3.28 -0.66 16.81
N ASP A 185 -3.50 -1.85 17.41
CA ASP A 185 -4.66 -2.73 17.17
C ASP A 185 -5.91 -2.36 18.03
#